data_04456efb0d38abe54c79d19ce12fc077
#
_entry.id   04456efb0d38abe54c79d19ce12fc077
#
_cell.length_a   1.000
_cell.length_b   1.000
_cell.length_c   1.000
_cell.angle_alpha   90.00
_cell.angle_beta   90.00
_cell.angle_gamma   90.00
#
_symmetry.space_group_name_H-M   'P 1'
#
loop_
_entity.id
_entity.type
_entity.pdbx_description
1 polymer ?
#
loop_
_entity_poly.entity_id
_entity_poly.type
_entity_poly.pdbx_seq_one_letter_code
_entity_poly.pdbx_strand_id
1 'polypeptide(L)'
;MTIRFDMQLADTLACVKHYLKNDKGARRAMLWYRVLVPLIWVILLIPDVIHGRMNVAIAIVGVATSVAWWFGAPALYLRLVLRQAKKAYGKPENEKLFGNVEMTLDENGVKVKKLDREAVSRWSNITKAAKSADYIFLHLSNISMIAIPRRDLSEQEWCDVGEIVKKQVSDFQVSEI
;
A
#
# COMPACT_ATOMS: atom_id res chain seq x y z
N MET A 1 4.37 24.78 10.70
CA MET A 1 2.93 24.54 10.53
C MET A 1 2.51 23.37 11.39
N THR A 2 1.40 23.47 12.11
CA THR A 2 0.89 22.36 12.95
C THR A 2 -0.52 22.02 12.48
N ILE A 3 -0.75 20.73 12.21
CA ILE A 3 -2.04 20.17 11.80
C ILE A 3 -2.49 19.12 12.81
N ARG A 4 -3.81 18.93 12.92
CA ARG A 4 -4.42 17.91 13.78
C ARG A 4 -5.40 17.07 12.99
N PHE A 5 -5.34 15.77 13.16
CA PHE A 5 -6.24 14.84 12.51
C PHE A 5 -6.47 13.58 13.36
N ASP A 6 -7.59 12.92 13.12
CA ASP A 6 -7.93 11.67 13.77
C ASP A 6 -7.46 10.48 12.92
N MET A 7 -6.44 9.77 13.41
CA MET A 7 -5.90 8.60 12.72
C MET A 7 -6.81 7.40 12.91
N GLN A 8 -7.32 6.85 11.82
CA GLN A 8 -8.26 5.75 11.80
C GLN A 8 -7.63 4.49 11.19
N LEU A 9 -8.26 3.34 11.44
CA LEU A 9 -7.89 2.08 10.80
C LEU A 9 -7.89 2.20 9.26
N ALA A 10 -8.81 2.99 8.71
CA ALA A 10 -8.88 3.26 7.27
C ALA A 10 -7.59 3.85 6.70
N ASP A 11 -6.91 4.73 7.45
CA ASP A 11 -5.65 5.38 7.03
C ASP A 11 -4.50 4.37 6.98
N THR A 12 -4.45 3.48 7.96
CA THR A 12 -3.47 2.37 7.95
C THR A 12 -3.71 1.44 6.76
N LEU A 13 -4.97 1.12 6.44
CA LEU A 13 -5.30 0.32 5.26
C LEU A 13 -4.99 1.05 3.95
N ALA A 14 -5.13 2.38 3.91
CA ALA A 14 -4.70 3.21 2.78
C ALA A 14 -3.18 3.15 2.59
N CYS A 15 -2.39 3.19 3.68
CA CYS A 15 -0.94 2.97 3.63
C CYS A 15 -0.60 1.60 3.03
N VAL A 16 -1.25 0.54 3.50
CA VAL A 16 -1.03 -0.84 2.98
C VAL A 16 -1.37 -0.91 1.49
N LYS A 17 -2.49 -0.33 1.07
CA LYS A 17 -2.90 -0.29 -0.33
C LYS A 17 -1.89 0.48 -1.18
N HIS A 18 -1.44 1.64 -0.71
CA HIS A 18 -0.43 2.46 -1.39
C HIS A 18 0.91 1.70 -1.53
N TYR A 19 1.36 1.04 -0.46
CA TYR A 19 2.55 0.19 -0.47
C TYR A 19 2.45 -0.92 -1.52
N LEU A 20 1.35 -1.69 -1.51
CA LEU A 20 1.15 -2.80 -2.46
C LEU A 20 1.15 -2.34 -3.92
N LYS A 21 0.68 -1.13 -4.20
CA LYS A 21 0.63 -0.58 -5.56
C LYS A 21 2.00 -0.09 -6.04
N ASN A 22 2.81 0.50 -5.15
CA ASN A 22 3.98 1.28 -5.53
C ASN A 22 5.32 0.60 -5.21
N ASP A 23 5.35 -0.36 -4.26
CA ASP A 23 6.58 -1.06 -3.90
C ASP A 23 6.96 -2.14 -4.92
N LYS A 24 8.25 -2.17 -5.30
CA LYS A 24 8.77 -3.13 -6.29
C LYS A 24 8.70 -4.57 -5.79
N GLY A 25 8.92 -4.80 -4.49
CA GLY A 25 8.85 -6.12 -3.86
C GLY A 25 7.43 -6.65 -3.86
N ALA A 26 6.46 -5.82 -3.45
CA ALA A 26 5.04 -6.16 -3.47
C ALA A 26 4.53 -6.46 -4.89
N ARG A 27 4.99 -5.68 -5.89
CA ARG A 27 4.65 -5.92 -7.31
C ARG A 27 5.24 -7.25 -7.83
N ARG A 28 6.48 -7.59 -7.42
CA ARG A 28 7.08 -8.90 -7.75
C ARG A 28 6.31 -10.05 -7.11
N ALA A 29 5.96 -9.95 -5.84
CA ALA A 29 5.14 -10.95 -5.15
C ALA A 29 3.79 -11.15 -5.85
N MET A 30 3.13 -10.07 -6.25
CA MET A 30 1.89 -10.13 -7.03
C MET A 30 2.09 -10.80 -8.40
N LEU A 31 3.23 -10.56 -9.07
CA LEU A 31 3.55 -11.21 -10.35
C LEU A 31 3.71 -12.73 -10.15
N TRP A 32 4.46 -13.16 -9.15
CA TRP A 32 4.59 -14.57 -8.81
C TRP A 32 3.25 -15.23 -8.51
N TYR A 33 2.39 -14.52 -7.80
CA TYR A 33 1.03 -14.99 -7.50
C TYR A 33 0.19 -15.18 -8.78
N ARG A 34 0.37 -14.32 -9.80
CA ARG A 34 -0.28 -14.46 -11.11
C ARG A 34 0.21 -15.68 -11.88
N VAL A 35 1.51 -15.95 -11.84
CA VAL A 35 2.15 -17.05 -12.61
C VAL A 35 1.87 -18.43 -12.00
N LEU A 36 1.48 -18.48 -10.72
CA LEU A 36 1.32 -19.74 -9.98
C LEU A 36 0.38 -20.73 -10.68
N VAL A 37 -0.84 -20.32 -11.03
CA VAL A 37 -1.83 -21.23 -11.65
C VAL A 37 -1.46 -21.65 -13.07
N PRO A 38 -1.05 -20.73 -13.96
CA PRO A 38 -0.52 -21.14 -15.26
C PRO A 38 0.64 -22.11 -15.17
N LEU A 39 1.56 -21.92 -14.22
CA LEU A 39 2.71 -22.82 -14.01
C LEU A 39 2.26 -24.22 -13.58
N ILE A 40 1.28 -24.32 -12.68
CA ILE A 40 0.71 -25.61 -12.27
C ILE A 40 0.12 -26.33 -13.49
N TRP A 41 -0.66 -25.64 -14.32
CA TRP A 41 -1.21 -26.25 -15.53
C TRP A 41 -0.15 -26.72 -16.52
N VAL A 42 0.91 -25.92 -16.72
CA VAL A 42 2.04 -26.35 -17.56
C VAL A 42 2.64 -27.65 -17.02
N ILE A 43 2.93 -27.72 -15.71
CA ILE A 43 3.52 -28.91 -15.08
C ILE A 43 2.60 -30.13 -15.24
N LEU A 44 1.29 -29.96 -15.07
CA LEU A 44 0.32 -31.05 -15.17
C LEU A 44 0.16 -31.58 -16.62
N LEU A 45 0.30 -30.72 -17.63
CA LEU A 45 0.12 -31.10 -19.03
C LEU A 45 1.40 -31.66 -19.69
N ILE A 46 2.59 -31.42 -19.13
CA ILE A 46 3.86 -31.91 -19.69
C ILE A 46 3.83 -33.42 -19.94
N PRO A 47 3.42 -34.30 -18.98
CA PRO A 47 3.41 -35.77 -19.23
C PRO A 47 2.48 -36.16 -20.37
N ASP A 48 1.31 -35.54 -20.47
CA ASP A 48 0.35 -35.87 -21.53
C ASP A 48 0.86 -35.46 -22.90
N VAL A 49 1.56 -34.35 -23.01
CA VAL A 49 2.22 -33.88 -24.24
C VAL A 49 3.34 -34.88 -24.66
N ILE A 50 4.20 -35.30 -23.72
CA ILE A 50 5.33 -36.18 -23.98
C ILE A 50 4.83 -37.57 -24.44
N HIS A 51 3.72 -38.08 -23.88
CA HIS A 51 3.19 -39.39 -24.23
C HIS A 51 2.18 -39.35 -25.39
N GLY A 52 1.96 -38.19 -26.01
CA GLY A 52 1.02 -38.04 -27.12
C GLY A 52 -0.46 -38.28 -26.74
N ARG A 53 -0.79 -38.18 -25.47
CA ARG A 53 -2.13 -38.44 -24.91
C ARG A 53 -2.90 -37.15 -24.55
N MET A 54 -2.50 -36.03 -25.12
CA MET A 54 -3.08 -34.70 -24.76
C MET A 54 -4.57 -34.69 -25.02
N ASN A 55 -5.35 -34.49 -23.93
CA ASN A 55 -6.78 -34.27 -24.02
C ASN A 55 -7.04 -32.77 -24.26
N VAL A 56 -7.56 -32.44 -25.44
CA VAL A 56 -7.83 -31.06 -25.85
C VAL A 56 -8.80 -30.35 -24.89
N ALA A 57 -9.79 -31.08 -24.36
CA ALA A 57 -10.74 -30.48 -23.40
C ALA A 57 -10.05 -30.04 -22.10
N ILE A 58 -9.12 -30.85 -21.58
CA ILE A 58 -8.32 -30.52 -20.38
C ILE A 58 -7.42 -29.31 -20.67
N ALA A 59 -6.79 -29.26 -21.84
CA ALA A 59 -5.97 -28.13 -22.25
C ALA A 59 -6.79 -26.83 -22.32
N ILE A 60 -7.98 -26.87 -22.90
CA ILE A 60 -8.89 -25.70 -22.95
C ILE A 60 -9.26 -25.22 -21.53
N VAL A 61 -9.61 -26.14 -20.62
CA VAL A 61 -9.91 -25.80 -19.22
C VAL A 61 -8.68 -25.19 -18.55
N GLY A 62 -7.48 -25.73 -18.77
CA GLY A 62 -6.24 -25.18 -18.24
C GLY A 62 -5.96 -23.75 -18.71
N VAL A 63 -6.17 -23.50 -20.00
CA VAL A 63 -6.02 -22.14 -20.56
C VAL A 63 -7.09 -21.19 -19.98
N ALA A 64 -8.36 -21.59 -19.99
CA ALA A 64 -9.46 -20.75 -19.50
C ALA A 64 -9.29 -20.37 -18.03
N THR A 65 -8.93 -21.34 -17.18
CA THR A 65 -8.68 -21.09 -15.75
C THR A 65 -7.44 -20.24 -15.53
N SER A 66 -6.39 -20.41 -16.32
CA SER A 66 -5.18 -19.58 -16.26
C SER A 66 -5.47 -18.12 -16.64
N VAL A 67 -6.28 -17.90 -17.68
CA VAL A 67 -6.70 -16.56 -18.09
C VAL A 67 -7.56 -15.91 -17.00
N ALA A 68 -8.56 -16.62 -16.49
CA ALA A 68 -9.41 -16.11 -15.41
C ALA A 68 -8.58 -15.75 -14.16
N TRP A 69 -7.62 -16.60 -13.80
CA TRP A 69 -6.69 -16.35 -12.70
C TRP A 69 -5.81 -15.13 -12.94
N TRP A 70 -5.26 -14.96 -14.14
CA TRP A 70 -4.39 -13.85 -14.48
C TRP A 70 -5.03 -12.49 -14.19
N PHE A 71 -6.31 -12.34 -14.48
CA PHE A 71 -7.07 -11.13 -14.23
C PHE A 71 -7.62 -11.05 -12.81
N GLY A 72 -8.05 -12.18 -12.22
CA GLY A 72 -8.64 -12.24 -10.89
C GLY A 72 -7.63 -12.20 -9.73
N ALA A 73 -6.45 -12.76 -9.93
CA ALA A 73 -5.43 -12.90 -8.90
C ALA A 73 -5.03 -11.58 -8.22
N PRO A 74 -4.82 -10.46 -8.91
CA PRO A 74 -4.47 -9.19 -8.26
C PRO A 74 -5.54 -8.69 -7.31
N ALA A 75 -6.81 -8.78 -7.70
CA ALA A 75 -7.92 -8.35 -6.87
C ALA A 75 -8.06 -9.26 -5.63
N LEU A 76 -7.89 -10.57 -5.81
CA LEU A 76 -7.91 -11.53 -4.73
C LEU A 76 -6.75 -11.30 -3.75
N TYR A 77 -5.54 -11.14 -4.26
CA TYR A 77 -4.35 -10.85 -3.46
C TYR A 77 -4.54 -9.59 -2.61
N LEU A 78 -4.97 -8.50 -3.23
CA LEU A 78 -5.23 -7.24 -2.53
C LEU A 78 -6.29 -7.42 -1.42
N ARG A 79 -7.41 -8.11 -1.72
CA ARG A 79 -8.46 -8.40 -0.74
C ARG A 79 -7.93 -9.22 0.44
N LEU A 80 -7.12 -10.24 0.18
CA LEU A 80 -6.55 -11.08 1.23
C LEU A 80 -5.59 -10.29 2.13
N VAL A 81 -4.68 -9.50 1.55
CA VAL A 81 -3.73 -8.69 2.31
C VAL A 81 -4.48 -7.63 3.14
N LEU A 82 -5.47 -6.94 2.56
CA LEU A 82 -6.25 -5.95 3.31
C LEU A 82 -7.10 -6.60 4.43
N ARG A 83 -7.63 -7.80 4.22
CA ARG A 83 -8.33 -8.55 5.29
C ARG A 83 -7.38 -8.93 6.42
N GLN A 84 -6.17 -9.40 6.09
CA GLN A 84 -5.16 -9.72 7.10
C GLN A 84 -4.71 -8.47 7.85
N ALA A 85 -4.44 -7.37 7.15
CA ALA A 85 -4.11 -6.09 7.75
C ALA A 85 -5.23 -5.60 8.68
N LYS A 86 -6.48 -5.62 8.22
CA LYS A 86 -7.65 -5.26 9.05
C LYS A 86 -7.73 -6.12 10.32
N LYS A 87 -7.51 -7.43 10.21
CA LYS A 87 -7.52 -8.34 11.36
C LYS A 87 -6.34 -8.09 12.30
N ALA A 88 -5.16 -7.77 11.77
CA ALA A 88 -3.96 -7.49 12.56
C ALA A 88 -4.09 -6.16 13.31
N TYR A 89 -4.46 -5.08 12.61
CA TYR A 89 -4.55 -3.73 13.20
C TYR A 89 -5.86 -3.51 13.99
N GLY A 90 -6.94 -4.24 13.70
CA GLY A 90 -8.21 -4.13 14.42
C GLY A 90 -8.25 -4.84 15.77
N LYS A 91 -7.12 -5.36 16.27
CA LYS A 91 -7.05 -5.95 17.59
C LYS A 91 -7.09 -4.86 18.67
N PRO A 92 -7.68 -5.12 19.86
CA PRO A 92 -7.73 -4.17 20.98
C PRO A 92 -6.34 -3.66 21.42
N GLU A 93 -5.31 -4.48 21.28
CA GLU A 93 -3.92 -4.13 21.60
C GLU A 93 -3.40 -2.97 20.73
N ASN A 94 -3.95 -2.82 19.52
CA ASN A 94 -3.58 -1.80 18.55
C ASN A 94 -4.48 -0.55 18.59
N GLU A 95 -5.47 -0.49 19.45
CA GLU A 95 -6.39 0.64 19.58
C GLU A 95 -5.62 1.94 19.88
N LYS A 96 -4.53 1.83 20.65
CA LYS A 96 -3.61 2.93 20.96
C LYS A 96 -2.90 3.51 19.70
N LEU A 97 -2.93 2.81 18.56
CA LEU A 97 -2.38 3.30 17.31
C LEU A 97 -3.33 4.27 16.59
N PHE A 98 -4.57 4.39 17.05
CA PHE A 98 -5.61 5.24 16.45
C PHE A 98 -5.96 6.41 17.38
N GLY A 99 -6.65 7.42 16.87
CA GLY A 99 -7.07 8.61 17.60
C GLY A 99 -6.30 9.87 17.21
N ASN A 100 -6.47 10.92 18.00
CA ASN A 100 -5.95 12.25 17.71
C ASN A 100 -4.42 12.29 17.59
N VAL A 101 -3.97 12.82 16.49
CA VAL A 101 -2.56 13.05 16.16
C VAL A 101 -2.34 14.53 15.90
N GLU A 102 -1.34 15.09 16.56
CA GLU A 102 -0.84 16.44 16.27
C GLU A 102 0.48 16.29 15.50
N MET A 103 0.53 16.84 14.31
CA MET A 103 1.70 16.81 13.45
C MET A 103 2.20 18.22 13.20
N THR A 104 3.46 18.45 13.49
CA THR A 104 4.16 19.71 13.20
C THR A 104 5.18 19.49 12.09
N LEU A 105 5.04 20.28 11.03
CA LEU A 105 6.02 20.33 9.94
C LEU A 105 6.83 21.63 10.12
N ASP A 106 8.13 21.50 10.30
CA ASP A 106 9.07 22.60 10.42
C ASP A 106 10.24 22.45 9.43
N GLU A 107 11.21 23.33 9.49
CA GLU A 107 12.39 23.30 8.60
C GLU A 107 13.27 22.07 8.84
N ASN A 108 13.25 21.49 10.03
CA ASN A 108 14.10 20.37 10.44
C ASN A 108 13.47 19.02 10.14
N GLY A 109 12.12 18.95 10.05
CA GLY A 109 11.45 17.68 9.82
C GLY A 109 9.98 17.66 10.16
N VAL A 110 9.50 16.47 10.42
CA VAL A 110 8.12 16.15 10.80
C VAL A 110 8.10 15.61 12.22
N LYS A 111 7.40 16.31 13.09
CA LYS A 111 7.18 15.94 14.47
C LYS A 111 5.75 15.45 14.64
N VAL A 112 5.60 14.22 15.09
CA VAL A 112 4.29 13.60 15.33
C VAL A 112 4.13 13.37 16.82
N LYS A 113 3.13 14.01 17.41
CA LYS A 113 2.77 13.84 18.81
C LYS A 113 1.45 13.09 18.90
N LYS A 114 1.44 12.02 19.66
CA LYS A 114 0.26 11.21 19.89
C LYS A 114 0.22 10.73 21.33
N LEU A 115 -0.84 11.11 22.07
CA LEU A 115 -0.90 10.86 23.53
C LEU A 115 0.40 11.33 24.18
N ASP A 116 1.11 10.41 24.89
CA ASP A 116 2.37 10.68 25.58
C ASP A 116 3.62 10.34 24.73
N ARG A 117 3.43 9.99 23.45
CA ARG A 117 4.54 9.64 22.55
C ARG A 117 4.78 10.73 21.54
N GLU A 118 6.04 11.06 21.39
CA GLU A 118 6.51 12.00 20.39
C GLU A 118 7.53 11.29 19.49
N ALA A 119 7.36 11.41 18.20
CA ALA A 119 8.28 10.92 17.19
C ALA A 119 8.72 12.08 16.31
N VAL A 120 10.03 12.25 16.15
CA VAL A 120 10.60 13.29 15.29
C VAL A 120 11.31 12.59 14.14
N SER A 121 10.97 12.95 12.93
CA SER A 121 11.60 12.46 11.71
C SER A 121 12.16 13.62 10.91
N ARG A 122 13.46 13.66 10.72
CA ARG A 122 14.10 14.67 9.88
C ARG A 122 13.70 14.48 8.41
N TRP A 123 13.66 15.56 7.63
CA TRP A 123 13.38 15.47 6.20
C TRP A 123 14.34 14.54 5.45
N SER A 124 15.62 14.47 5.87
CA SER A 124 16.60 13.53 5.32
C SER A 124 16.24 12.05 5.47
N ASN A 125 15.37 11.72 6.42
CA ASN A 125 14.89 10.36 6.64
C ASN A 125 13.64 10.04 5.81
N ILE A 126 13.04 11.05 5.17
CA ILE A 126 11.87 10.88 4.32
C ILE A 126 12.36 10.67 2.90
N THR A 127 12.37 9.41 2.47
CA THR A 127 12.94 9.01 1.18
C THR A 127 12.06 9.36 0.00
N LYS A 128 10.74 9.44 0.22
CA LYS A 128 9.75 9.67 -0.81
C LYS A 128 8.47 10.25 -0.23
N ALA A 129 7.77 11.07 -0.98
CA ALA A 129 6.42 11.51 -0.65
C ALA A 129 5.48 11.33 -1.85
N ALA A 130 4.22 11.01 -1.57
CA ALA A 130 3.20 10.88 -2.59
C ALA A 130 1.90 11.58 -2.16
N LYS A 131 1.35 12.43 -3.04
CA LYS A 131 0.05 13.09 -2.82
C LYS A 131 -1.00 12.43 -3.69
N SER A 132 -2.10 12.01 -3.09
CA SER A 132 -3.30 11.54 -3.77
C SER A 132 -4.48 12.47 -3.50
N ALA A 133 -5.67 12.14 -4.00
CA ALA A 133 -6.88 12.93 -3.73
C ALA A 133 -7.20 13.04 -2.22
N ASP A 134 -7.01 11.93 -1.48
CA ASP A 134 -7.46 11.81 -0.08
C ASP A 134 -6.31 11.77 0.94
N TYR A 135 -5.06 11.55 0.51
CA TYR A 135 -3.92 11.34 1.40
C TYR A 135 -2.63 11.97 0.88
N ILE A 136 -1.80 12.43 1.82
CA ILE A 136 -0.37 12.64 1.58
C ILE A 136 0.39 11.57 2.35
N PHE A 137 1.19 10.77 1.64
CA PHE A 137 2.01 9.70 2.20
C PHE A 137 3.46 10.15 2.29
N LEU A 138 4.06 10.05 3.49
CA LEU A 138 5.48 10.31 3.75
C LEU A 138 6.16 8.98 4.03
N HIS A 139 7.09 8.55 3.18
CA HIS A 139 7.84 7.31 3.33
C HIS A 139 9.10 7.54 4.15
N LEU A 140 9.16 6.98 5.34
CA LEU A 140 10.31 7.00 6.23
C LEU A 140 11.29 5.87 5.91
N SER A 141 10.78 4.77 5.36
CA SER A 141 11.53 3.60 4.88
C SER A 141 10.68 2.83 3.88
N ASN A 142 11.20 1.72 3.37
CA ASN A 142 10.43 0.87 2.45
C ASN A 142 9.11 0.34 3.06
N ILE A 143 9.02 0.24 4.38
CA ILE A 143 7.86 -0.36 5.07
C ILE A 143 7.13 0.67 5.94
N SER A 144 7.85 1.68 6.46
CA SER A 144 7.28 2.67 7.37
C SER A 144 6.85 3.91 6.62
N MET A 145 5.58 4.28 6.74
CA MET A 145 5.03 5.51 6.17
C MET A 145 4.01 6.15 7.10
N ILE A 146 3.86 7.45 6.95
CA ILE A 146 2.85 8.25 7.62
C ILE A 146 1.83 8.68 6.57
N ALA A 147 0.54 8.47 6.83
CA ALA A 147 -0.54 8.99 6.01
C ALA A 147 -1.15 10.21 6.70
N ILE A 148 -1.26 11.29 5.96
CA ILE A 148 -1.97 12.52 6.36
C ILE A 148 -3.29 12.51 5.62
N PRO A 149 -4.44 12.33 6.29
CA PRO A 149 -5.75 12.30 5.65
C PRO A 149 -6.23 13.72 5.33
N ARG A 150 -6.80 13.91 4.14
CA ARG A 150 -7.39 15.19 3.73
C ARG A 150 -8.63 15.55 4.52
N ARG A 151 -9.43 14.54 4.93
CA ARG A 151 -10.76 14.73 5.53
C ARG A 151 -10.79 15.64 6.76
N ASP A 152 -9.69 15.69 7.50
CA ASP A 152 -9.60 16.44 8.76
C ASP A 152 -8.89 17.80 8.60
N LEU A 153 -8.49 18.14 7.36
CA LEU A 153 -7.77 19.38 7.03
C LEU A 153 -8.65 20.32 6.20
N SER A 154 -8.48 21.61 6.42
CA SER A 154 -9.02 22.63 5.52
C SER A 154 -8.28 22.58 4.16
N GLU A 155 -8.91 23.15 3.12
CA GLU A 155 -8.26 23.22 1.78
C GLU A 155 -6.94 23.99 1.83
N GLN A 156 -6.85 25.03 2.65
CA GLN A 156 -5.63 25.81 2.82
C GLN A 156 -4.52 24.95 3.46
N GLU A 157 -4.82 24.28 4.57
CA GLU A 157 -3.86 23.38 5.24
C GLU A 157 -3.41 22.26 4.33
N TRP A 158 -4.33 21.69 3.52
CA TRP A 158 -4.01 20.64 2.55
C TRP A 158 -3.04 21.10 1.46
N CYS A 159 -3.23 22.33 0.97
CA CYS A 159 -2.31 22.92 -0.01
C CYS A 159 -0.96 23.23 0.63
N ASP A 160 -0.94 23.89 1.79
CA ASP A 160 0.27 24.28 2.50
C ASP A 160 1.14 23.06 2.87
N VAL A 161 0.52 21.98 3.40
CA VAL A 161 1.22 20.72 3.66
C VAL A 161 1.83 20.14 2.38
N GLY A 162 1.06 20.14 1.29
CA GLY A 162 1.54 19.67 -0.01
C GLY A 162 2.75 20.44 -0.52
N GLU A 163 2.75 21.77 -0.38
CA GLU A 163 3.84 22.65 -0.79
C GLU A 163 5.09 22.46 0.09
N ILE A 164 4.93 22.41 1.42
CA ILE A 164 6.02 22.15 2.35
C ILE A 164 6.70 20.82 2.01
N VAL A 165 5.92 19.74 1.86
CA VAL A 165 6.43 18.41 1.54
C VAL A 165 7.13 18.39 0.19
N LYS A 166 6.55 19.01 -0.84
CA LYS A 166 7.14 19.12 -2.18
C LYS A 166 8.47 19.87 -2.16
N LYS A 167 8.63 20.89 -1.33
CA LYS A 167 9.87 21.67 -1.19
C LYS A 167 10.98 20.88 -0.48
N GLN A 168 10.61 20.03 0.48
CA GLN A 168 11.55 19.35 1.36
C GLN A 168 11.95 17.94 0.88
N VAL A 169 11.08 17.28 0.12
CA VAL A 169 11.31 15.89 -0.34
C VAL A 169 11.58 15.88 -1.83
N SER A 170 12.77 15.42 -2.22
CA SER A 170 13.21 15.40 -3.62
C SER A 170 12.39 14.46 -4.52
N ASP A 171 11.95 13.30 -4.00
CA ASP A 171 11.07 12.35 -4.72
C ASP A 171 9.61 12.57 -4.30
N PHE A 172 9.02 13.66 -4.80
CA PHE A 172 7.60 13.95 -4.60
C PHE A 172 6.79 13.54 -5.82
N GLN A 173 5.82 12.66 -5.62
CA GLN A 173 4.96 12.14 -6.69
C GLN A 173 3.49 12.52 -6.44
N VAL A 174 2.81 12.93 -7.51
CA VAL A 174 1.34 13.07 -7.51
C VAL A 174 0.78 11.75 -8.05
N SER A 175 0.03 11.04 -7.23
CA SER A 175 -0.56 9.73 -7.57
C SER A 175 -2.06 9.88 -7.68
N GLU A 176 -2.61 9.63 -8.85
CA GLU A 176 -4.04 9.37 -9.02
C GLU A 176 -4.32 7.94 -8.50
N ILE A 177 -5.04 7.84 -7.37
CA ILE A 177 -5.44 6.55 -6.79
C ILE A 177 -6.91 6.31 -7.08
#